data_7c38dba3402c732700d11e3dec0b351e
#
_entry.id   7c38dba3402c732700d11e3dec0b351e
#
_cell.length_a   1.000
_cell.length_b   1.000
_cell.length_c   1.000
_cell.angle_alpha   90.00
_cell.angle_beta   90.00
_cell.angle_gamma   90.00
#
_symmetry.space_group_name_H-M   'P 1'
#
loop_
_entity.id
_entity.type
_entity.pdbx_description
1 polymer ?
#
loop_
_entity_poly.entity_id
_entity_poly.type
_entity_poly.pdbx_seq_one_letter_code
_entity_poly.pdbx_strand_id
1 'polypeptide(L)'
;SSNPNSATRNQDYLDLAKKAALKVIENRNFELMTDYADLFMIDKNNNSETLFALQWVSNGTYGECNTIQDYFACESAITGNDRAWGGYVFAQPDVIWEYEKGDKRRQPTWMAYGDHYPEIQKANGGYTCEKKASGTVSGIYCKKYVCGSSKDNAKITSGSTPINTYMLRLAEVYLIYAEAILGNNPSTDDADAMEYFNKVRKRAGLEPQNSITYEDIRRERRLELCLEGQYWYDLVRRAYYKQQEVLNYITGQDRGTAIPVVWDADTQTLKRDEDSDETKRAIGDVDSSIFLLPYPESETVQNPLLKADPMPYAFKEDRITDLFN
;
A
#
# COMPACT_ATOMS: atom_id res chain seq x y z
N SER A 1 11.02 -11.28 -13.37
CA SER A 1 10.64 -12.63 -13.72
C SER A 1 11.46 -13.63 -12.92
N SER A 2 10.81 -14.68 -12.51
CA SER A 2 11.36 -15.72 -11.66
C SER A 2 11.18 -17.06 -12.35
N ASN A 3 12.16 -17.92 -12.26
CA ASN A 3 11.99 -19.30 -12.62
C ASN A 3 11.44 -20.04 -11.39
N PRO A 4 10.24 -20.61 -11.43
CA PRO A 4 9.64 -21.28 -10.28
C PRO A 4 10.47 -22.46 -9.75
N ASN A 5 11.40 -22.95 -10.53
CA ASN A 5 12.30 -24.05 -10.17
C ASN A 5 13.68 -23.57 -9.71
N SER A 6 13.95 -22.27 -9.67
CA SER A 6 15.20 -21.71 -9.17
C SER A 6 14.93 -20.87 -7.92
N ALA A 7 15.80 -20.98 -6.93
CA ALA A 7 15.72 -20.12 -5.73
C ALA A 7 16.13 -18.67 -6.01
N THR A 8 16.32 -18.30 -7.28
CA THR A 8 16.82 -17.00 -7.73
C THR A 8 15.96 -16.43 -8.85
N ARG A 9 16.00 -15.10 -8.97
CA ARG A 9 15.38 -14.36 -10.07
C ARG A 9 16.28 -14.41 -11.31
N ASN A 10 15.68 -14.27 -12.49
CA ASN A 10 16.41 -14.15 -13.74
C ASN A 10 17.14 -12.79 -13.80
N GLN A 11 18.46 -12.81 -14.05
CA GLN A 11 19.30 -11.61 -14.03
C GLN A 11 18.96 -10.65 -15.18
N ASP A 12 18.68 -11.16 -16.37
CA ASP A 12 18.37 -10.32 -17.54
C ASP A 12 17.14 -9.44 -17.29
N TYR A 13 16.14 -9.99 -16.61
CA TYR A 13 14.94 -9.21 -16.24
C TYR A 13 15.19 -8.23 -15.10
N LEU A 14 16.11 -8.52 -14.18
CA LEU A 14 16.53 -7.56 -13.17
C LEU A 14 17.25 -6.38 -13.82
N ASP A 15 18.14 -6.66 -14.79
CA ASP A 15 18.86 -5.63 -15.54
C ASP A 15 17.91 -4.78 -16.39
N LEU A 16 16.88 -5.41 -16.98
CA LEU A 16 15.83 -4.70 -17.69
C LEU A 16 15.01 -3.79 -16.77
N ALA A 17 14.63 -4.29 -15.58
CA ALA A 17 13.91 -3.51 -14.58
C ALA A 17 14.76 -2.31 -14.10
N LYS A 18 16.06 -2.51 -13.84
CA LYS A 18 17.01 -1.45 -13.51
C LYS A 18 17.03 -0.38 -14.61
N LYS A 19 17.20 -0.80 -15.87
CA LYS A 19 17.26 0.11 -17.02
C LYS A 19 15.95 0.90 -17.21
N ALA A 20 14.81 0.24 -17.08
CA ALA A 20 13.49 0.90 -17.19
C ALA A 20 13.26 1.92 -16.08
N ALA A 21 13.55 1.55 -14.84
CA ALA A 21 13.42 2.45 -13.70
C ALA A 21 14.35 3.67 -13.84
N LEU A 22 15.60 3.47 -14.26
CA LEU A 22 16.55 4.54 -14.46
C LEU A 22 16.06 5.58 -15.49
N LYS A 23 15.45 5.14 -16.60
CA LYS A 23 14.86 6.06 -17.59
C LYS A 23 13.78 6.96 -17.01
N VAL A 24 12.98 6.47 -16.07
CA VAL A 24 11.97 7.29 -15.38
C VAL A 24 12.65 8.23 -14.39
N ILE A 25 13.65 7.75 -13.66
CA ILE A 25 14.41 8.50 -12.66
C ILE A 25 15.15 9.69 -13.29
N GLU A 26 15.74 9.48 -14.46
CA GLU A 26 16.45 10.53 -15.21
C GLU A 26 15.51 11.56 -15.85
N ASN A 27 14.22 11.27 -15.91
CA ASN A 27 13.23 12.20 -16.41
C ASN A 27 12.90 13.26 -15.34
N ARG A 28 13.45 14.45 -15.52
CA ARG A 28 13.35 15.57 -14.58
C ARG A 28 11.93 16.17 -14.41
N ASN A 29 10.94 15.63 -15.11
CA ASN A 29 9.55 16.03 -14.92
C ASN A 29 8.89 15.37 -13.71
N PHE A 30 9.55 14.37 -13.10
CA PHE A 30 9.05 13.67 -11.93
C PHE A 30 9.91 13.96 -10.70
N GLU A 31 9.25 14.25 -9.59
CA GLU A 31 9.88 14.50 -8.29
C GLU A 31 9.02 13.93 -7.18
N LEU A 32 9.64 13.44 -6.08
CA LEU A 32 8.88 13.06 -4.90
C LEU A 32 8.19 14.28 -4.31
N MET A 33 6.92 14.12 -3.93
CA MET A 33 6.24 15.12 -3.11
C MET A 33 6.97 15.29 -1.79
N THR A 34 7.11 16.54 -1.34
CA THR A 34 7.80 16.85 -0.08
C THR A 34 7.09 16.26 1.13
N ASP A 35 5.77 16.30 1.12
CA ASP A 35 4.94 15.71 2.16
C ASP A 35 4.17 14.50 1.59
N TYR A 36 4.28 13.37 2.28
CA TYR A 36 3.54 12.16 1.91
C TYR A 36 2.02 12.34 1.99
N ALA A 37 1.53 13.14 2.94
CA ALA A 37 0.10 13.39 3.10
C ALA A 37 -0.52 14.10 1.88
N ASP A 38 0.25 14.95 1.21
CA ASP A 38 -0.18 15.69 0.03
C ASP A 38 -0.57 14.77 -1.14
N LEU A 39 0.00 13.56 -1.23
CA LEU A 39 -0.35 12.58 -2.24
C LEU A 39 -1.84 12.20 -2.24
N PHE A 40 -2.49 12.31 -1.08
CA PHE A 40 -3.87 11.88 -0.88
C PHE A 40 -4.84 13.04 -0.63
N MET A 41 -4.47 14.22 -1.13
CA MET A 41 -5.28 15.44 -1.11
C MET A 41 -5.86 15.72 -2.49
N ILE A 42 -7.18 15.96 -2.58
CA ILE A 42 -7.89 16.21 -3.85
C ILE A 42 -7.24 17.33 -4.68
N ASP A 43 -6.83 18.41 -4.01
CA ASP A 43 -6.25 19.58 -4.69
C ASP A 43 -4.78 19.36 -5.11
N LYS A 44 -4.22 18.19 -4.81
CA LYS A 44 -2.88 17.76 -5.20
C LYS A 44 -2.90 16.61 -6.22
N ASN A 45 -4.04 16.30 -6.80
CA ASN A 45 -4.11 15.32 -7.90
C ASN A 45 -3.15 15.71 -9.04
N ASN A 46 -2.63 14.71 -9.75
CA ASN A 46 -1.69 14.90 -10.86
C ASN A 46 -0.42 15.68 -10.47
N ASN A 47 0.08 15.41 -9.27
CA ASN A 47 1.31 15.99 -8.75
C ASN A 47 2.57 15.43 -9.44
N SER A 48 3.74 16.00 -9.08
CA SER A 48 5.04 15.65 -9.67
C SER A 48 5.47 14.20 -9.45
N GLU A 49 4.86 13.48 -8.49
CA GLU A 49 5.17 12.07 -8.21
C GLU A 49 4.32 11.10 -9.04
N THR A 50 3.22 11.57 -9.66
CA THR A 50 2.27 10.74 -10.39
C THR A 50 2.82 10.32 -11.75
N LEU A 51 3.06 9.02 -11.97
CA LEU A 51 3.37 8.48 -13.29
C LEU A 51 2.10 7.99 -13.99
N PHE A 52 1.29 7.21 -13.27
CA PHE A 52 0.02 6.69 -13.79
C PHE A 52 -1.00 6.58 -12.66
N ALA A 53 -2.18 7.16 -12.87
CA ALA A 53 -3.29 7.12 -11.92
C ALA A 53 -4.63 7.03 -12.63
N LEU A 54 -5.57 6.35 -12.00
CA LEU A 54 -6.98 6.43 -12.40
C LEU A 54 -7.51 7.81 -12.04
N GLN A 55 -8.06 8.50 -13.05
CA GLN A 55 -8.63 9.84 -12.91
C GLN A 55 -10.11 9.73 -12.59
N TRP A 56 -10.55 10.42 -11.54
CA TRP A 56 -11.93 10.44 -11.10
C TRP A 56 -12.52 11.84 -11.22
N VAL A 57 -13.81 11.95 -11.45
CA VAL A 57 -14.49 13.24 -11.61
C VAL A 57 -15.29 13.60 -10.36
N SER A 58 -15.45 14.89 -10.12
CA SER A 58 -16.40 15.40 -9.11
C SER A 58 -17.84 15.22 -9.62
N ASN A 59 -18.76 14.94 -8.70
CA ASN A 59 -20.19 14.80 -9.00
C ASN A 59 -20.51 13.69 -10.02
N GLY A 60 -19.58 12.76 -10.23
CA GLY A 60 -19.78 11.63 -11.12
C GLY A 60 -20.83 10.66 -10.59
N THR A 61 -21.44 9.91 -11.50
CA THR A 61 -22.28 8.76 -11.15
C THR A 61 -21.39 7.60 -10.69
N TYR A 62 -22.01 6.53 -10.20
CA TYR A 62 -21.29 5.32 -9.83
C TYR A 62 -20.41 4.83 -11.00
N GLY A 63 -19.11 4.65 -10.74
CA GLY A 63 -18.11 4.27 -11.76
C GLY A 63 -17.34 5.45 -12.37
N GLU A 64 -17.77 6.69 -12.18
CA GLU A 64 -17.07 7.88 -12.66
C GLU A 64 -16.33 8.63 -11.53
N CYS A 65 -16.76 8.42 -10.28
CA CYS A 65 -16.19 9.02 -9.09
C CYS A 65 -15.57 7.96 -8.18
N ASN A 66 -14.61 8.38 -7.35
CA ASN A 66 -14.02 7.53 -6.32
C ASN A 66 -14.92 7.50 -5.08
N THR A 67 -15.44 6.33 -4.75
CA THR A 67 -16.30 6.12 -3.58
C THR A 67 -15.59 5.35 -2.46
N ILE A 68 -14.28 5.17 -2.55
CA ILE A 68 -13.51 4.33 -1.61
C ILE A 68 -13.60 4.86 -0.18
N GLN A 69 -13.78 6.18 0.00
CA GLN A 69 -13.91 6.74 1.34
C GLN A 69 -15.17 6.26 2.09
N ASP A 70 -16.24 5.84 1.38
CA ASP A 70 -17.45 5.31 2.01
C ASP A 70 -17.18 3.99 2.76
N TYR A 71 -16.17 3.24 2.32
CA TYR A 71 -15.73 1.99 2.94
C TYR A 71 -14.63 2.22 3.99
N PHE A 72 -13.82 3.26 3.80
CA PHE A 72 -12.64 3.52 4.63
C PHE A 72 -12.95 4.40 5.83
N ALA A 73 -13.84 5.39 5.69
CA ALA A 73 -14.18 6.28 6.79
C ALA A 73 -14.83 5.51 7.94
N CYS A 74 -14.30 5.67 9.14
CA CYS A 74 -14.76 4.95 10.32
C CYS A 74 -16.13 5.39 10.83
N GLU A 75 -16.62 6.56 10.42
CA GLU A 75 -17.94 7.07 10.78
C GLU A 75 -18.47 8.11 9.78
N SER A 76 -19.78 8.24 9.72
CA SER A 76 -20.48 9.16 8.82
C SER A 76 -20.19 10.64 9.12
N ALA A 77 -19.79 10.97 10.32
CA ALA A 77 -19.41 12.34 10.70
C ALA A 77 -18.21 12.85 9.87
N ILE A 78 -17.33 11.97 9.42
CA ILE A 78 -16.17 12.31 8.58
C ILE A 78 -16.62 12.69 7.18
N THR A 79 -17.49 11.91 6.54
CA THR A 79 -17.93 12.10 5.16
C THR A 79 -19.13 13.04 5.05
N GLY A 80 -19.81 13.29 6.16
CA GLY A 80 -21.00 14.11 6.21
C GLY A 80 -22.23 13.50 5.52
N ASN A 81 -22.23 12.19 5.29
CA ASN A 81 -23.33 11.47 4.68
C ASN A 81 -23.56 10.11 5.36
N ASP A 82 -24.72 9.51 5.10
CA ASP A 82 -25.11 8.21 5.66
C ASP A 82 -24.37 7.01 5.04
N ARG A 83 -23.47 7.24 4.09
CA ARG A 83 -22.76 6.21 3.34
C ARG A 83 -21.41 5.83 3.92
N ALA A 84 -20.93 6.48 4.97
CA ALA A 84 -19.79 5.95 5.69
C ALA A 84 -20.22 4.70 6.45
N TRP A 85 -19.87 3.55 5.91
CA TRP A 85 -20.35 2.27 6.42
C TRP A 85 -19.46 1.70 7.54
N GLY A 86 -18.76 2.60 8.26
CA GLY A 86 -18.23 2.26 9.55
C GLY A 86 -16.88 1.54 9.56
N GLY A 87 -15.97 1.88 8.64
CA GLY A 87 -14.61 1.36 8.71
C GLY A 87 -14.52 -0.15 8.46
N TYR A 88 -15.01 -0.60 7.31
CA TYR A 88 -14.90 -2.00 6.89
C TYR A 88 -13.46 -2.44 6.69
N VAL A 89 -12.54 -1.49 6.46
CA VAL A 89 -11.12 -1.74 6.32
C VAL A 89 -10.38 -1.07 7.46
N PHE A 90 -9.65 -1.85 8.22
CA PHE A 90 -8.85 -1.41 9.35
C PHE A 90 -7.49 -2.12 9.36
N ALA A 91 -6.52 -1.50 10.04
CA ALA A 91 -5.18 -2.05 10.11
C ALA A 91 -5.14 -3.33 10.94
N GLN A 92 -4.34 -4.26 10.48
CA GLN A 92 -3.96 -5.42 11.27
C GLN A 92 -2.67 -5.11 12.06
N PRO A 93 -2.43 -5.80 13.20
CA PRO A 93 -1.26 -5.58 14.04
C PRO A 93 0.06 -5.64 13.29
N ASP A 94 0.21 -6.61 12.42
CA ASP A 94 1.45 -6.88 11.71
C ASP A 94 1.90 -5.73 10.79
N VAL A 95 0.97 -4.91 10.26
CA VAL A 95 1.36 -3.73 9.48
C VAL A 95 1.65 -2.52 10.36
N ILE A 96 0.92 -2.37 11.46
CA ILE A 96 1.08 -1.20 12.34
C ILE A 96 2.43 -1.22 13.05
N TRP A 97 2.86 -2.41 13.49
CA TRP A 97 4.13 -2.56 14.19
C TRP A 97 5.37 -2.49 13.28
N GLU A 98 5.18 -2.43 11.96
CA GLU A 98 6.29 -2.16 11.02
C GLU A 98 6.66 -0.67 10.95
N TYR A 99 5.77 0.27 11.36
CA TYR A 99 6.08 1.70 11.37
C TYR A 99 7.12 2.02 12.44
N GLU A 100 8.20 2.64 12.03
CA GLU A 100 9.24 3.13 12.95
C GLU A 100 8.76 4.40 13.68
N LYS A 101 9.36 4.68 14.82
CA LYS A 101 9.10 5.92 15.56
C LYS A 101 9.37 7.13 14.67
N GLY A 102 8.40 8.02 14.57
CA GLY A 102 8.52 9.25 13.77
C GLY A 102 8.22 9.07 12.27
N ASP A 103 7.80 7.88 11.83
CA ASP A 103 7.41 7.66 10.44
C ASP A 103 6.16 8.49 10.10
N LYS A 104 6.38 9.51 9.28
CA LYS A 104 5.35 10.48 8.88
C LYS A 104 4.25 9.90 8.00
N ARG A 105 4.41 8.68 7.48
CA ARG A 105 3.42 8.00 6.64
C ARG A 105 2.30 7.36 7.43
N ARG A 106 2.53 7.06 8.71
CA ARG A 106 1.55 6.38 9.55
C ARG A 106 0.24 7.15 9.62
N GLN A 107 0.27 8.42 10.03
CA GLN A 107 -0.91 9.24 10.23
C GLN A 107 -1.72 9.48 8.93
N PRO A 108 -1.13 9.80 7.77
CA PRO A 108 -1.88 9.91 6.51
C PRO A 108 -2.40 8.58 5.96
N THR A 109 -1.91 7.44 6.44
CA THR A 109 -2.36 6.12 5.99
C THR A 109 -3.40 5.53 6.93
N TRP A 110 -3.16 5.62 8.24
CA TRP A 110 -3.95 4.99 9.28
C TRP A 110 -4.34 5.99 10.36
N MET A 111 -5.62 6.08 10.63
CA MET A 111 -6.22 6.94 11.64
C MET A 111 -6.31 6.16 12.96
N ALA A 112 -5.59 6.61 13.97
CA ALA A 112 -5.59 6.03 15.32
C ALA A 112 -6.27 6.97 16.32
N TYR A 113 -6.67 6.44 17.46
CA TYR A 113 -7.21 7.26 18.55
C TYR A 113 -6.20 8.32 18.97
N GLY A 114 -6.70 9.57 19.12
CA GLY A 114 -5.89 10.74 19.44
C GLY A 114 -5.33 11.48 18.24
N ASP A 115 -5.35 10.91 17.04
CA ASP A 115 -4.93 11.61 15.83
C ASP A 115 -5.89 12.74 15.49
N HIS A 116 -5.31 13.87 15.10
CA HIS A 116 -6.05 15.05 14.68
C HIS A 116 -5.82 15.35 13.20
N TYR A 117 -6.92 15.63 12.47
CA TYR A 117 -6.96 15.89 11.03
C TYR A 117 -7.63 17.24 10.76
N PRO A 118 -6.84 18.32 10.61
CA PRO A 118 -7.40 19.67 10.41
C PRO A 118 -8.11 19.83 9.07
N GLU A 119 -7.86 18.95 8.11
CA GLU A 119 -8.48 18.97 6.78
C GLU A 119 -9.87 18.32 6.74
N ILE A 120 -10.29 17.64 7.80
CA ILE A 120 -11.63 17.02 7.95
C ILE A 120 -12.41 17.81 9.01
N GLN A 121 -13.67 18.11 8.75
CA GLN A 121 -14.52 18.95 9.64
C GLN A 121 -13.90 20.34 9.92
N LYS A 122 -13.36 20.97 8.90
CA LYS A 122 -12.63 22.26 8.99
C LYS A 122 -13.39 23.34 9.76
N ALA A 123 -14.71 23.43 9.57
CA ALA A 123 -15.54 24.41 10.26
C ALA A 123 -15.58 24.22 11.79
N ASN A 124 -15.26 23.04 12.27
CA ASN A 124 -15.23 22.68 13.69
C ASN A 124 -13.81 22.64 14.27
N GLY A 125 -12.82 23.11 13.52
CA GLY A 125 -11.40 23.09 13.95
C GLY A 125 -10.67 21.80 13.67
N GLY A 126 -11.22 20.91 12.87
CA GLY A 126 -10.66 19.61 12.51
C GLY A 126 -11.37 18.43 13.18
N TYR A 127 -11.06 17.24 12.70
CA TYR A 127 -11.57 15.97 13.25
C TYR A 127 -10.50 15.32 14.12
N THR A 128 -10.87 14.92 15.34
CA THR A 128 -10.02 14.09 16.21
C THR A 128 -10.62 12.70 16.30
N CYS A 129 -9.82 11.69 16.03
CA CYS A 129 -10.24 10.29 16.14
C CYS A 129 -10.42 9.91 17.61
N GLU A 130 -11.66 9.70 18.03
CA GLU A 130 -12.00 9.38 19.42
C GLU A 130 -12.13 7.87 19.63
N LYS A 131 -11.80 7.41 20.85
CA LYS A 131 -12.02 6.03 21.27
C LYS A 131 -13.51 5.77 21.31
N LYS A 132 -14.01 4.86 20.47
CA LYS A 132 -15.41 4.45 20.51
C LYS A 132 -15.66 3.54 21.71
N ALA A 133 -16.87 3.65 22.30
CA ALA A 133 -17.32 2.77 23.37
C ALA A 133 -17.30 1.31 22.92
N SER A 134 -17.13 0.38 23.89
CA SER A 134 -16.95 -1.07 23.70
C SER A 134 -17.87 -1.67 22.64
N GLY A 135 -17.33 -2.48 21.76
CA GLY A 135 -18.04 -3.24 20.72
C GLY A 135 -17.69 -2.88 19.28
N THR A 136 -16.86 -1.87 19.05
CA THR A 136 -16.33 -1.54 17.73
C THR A 136 -14.92 -2.11 17.54
N VAL A 137 -14.75 -2.71 16.41
CA VAL A 137 -13.53 -3.33 15.91
C VAL A 137 -12.41 -2.29 15.85
N SER A 138 -11.21 -2.70 16.11
CA SER A 138 -9.91 -2.03 16.18
C SER A 138 -9.85 -0.49 16.19
N GLY A 139 -8.97 0.09 16.98
CA GLY A 139 -8.77 1.54 17.07
C GLY A 139 -8.00 2.17 15.92
N ILE A 140 -7.77 1.46 14.80
CA ILE A 140 -6.96 1.96 13.68
C ILE A 140 -7.70 1.77 12.38
N TYR A 141 -8.12 2.87 11.80
CA TYR A 141 -8.92 2.92 10.59
C TYR A 141 -8.12 3.46 9.40
N CYS A 142 -8.63 3.26 8.18
CA CYS A 142 -8.03 3.89 7.02
C CYS A 142 -8.19 5.41 7.08
N LYS A 143 -7.09 6.13 6.83
CA LYS A 143 -7.09 7.57 6.56
C LYS A 143 -6.83 7.85 5.07
N LYS A 144 -5.97 7.06 4.45
CA LYS A 144 -5.63 7.19 3.03
C LYS A 144 -6.90 7.17 2.18
N TYR A 145 -7.03 8.11 1.25
CA TYR A 145 -8.23 8.36 0.43
C TYR A 145 -9.49 8.85 1.19
N VAL A 146 -9.41 9.10 2.49
CA VAL A 146 -10.50 9.73 3.25
C VAL A 146 -10.30 11.23 3.22
N CYS A 147 -11.15 11.93 2.46
CA CYS A 147 -10.98 13.35 2.12
C CYS A 147 -11.92 14.28 2.89
N GLY A 148 -12.87 13.74 3.65
CA GLY A 148 -13.86 14.52 4.37
C GLY A 148 -15.20 14.65 3.63
N SER A 149 -15.91 15.75 3.87
CA SER A 149 -17.23 16.04 3.34
C SER A 149 -17.24 17.20 2.33
N SER A 150 -18.39 17.47 1.73
CA SER A 150 -18.60 18.64 0.85
C SER A 150 -18.40 19.98 1.58
N LYS A 151 -18.45 19.99 2.92
CA LYS A 151 -18.14 21.18 3.74
C LYS A 151 -16.63 21.40 3.86
N ASP A 152 -15.84 20.35 3.67
CA ASP A 152 -14.37 20.39 3.74
C ASP A 152 -13.76 20.70 2.38
N ASN A 153 -14.35 20.13 1.31
CA ASN A 153 -13.97 20.40 -0.06
C ASN A 153 -15.18 20.33 -0.99
N ALA A 154 -15.48 21.43 -1.69
CA ALA A 154 -16.64 21.55 -2.58
C ALA A 154 -16.65 20.55 -3.76
N LYS A 155 -15.53 19.91 -4.05
CA LYS A 155 -15.44 18.84 -5.05
C LYS A 155 -15.96 17.49 -4.56
N ILE A 156 -16.27 17.36 -3.27
CA ILE A 156 -16.85 16.15 -2.67
C ILE A 156 -18.37 16.25 -2.71
N THR A 157 -19.01 15.20 -3.18
CA THR A 157 -20.47 15.13 -3.25
C THR A 157 -20.96 13.80 -2.74
N SER A 158 -21.65 13.80 -1.60
CA SER A 158 -22.35 12.60 -1.05
C SER A 158 -21.50 11.31 -1.09
N GLY A 159 -20.27 11.36 -0.57
CA GLY A 159 -19.34 10.22 -0.54
C GLY A 159 -18.52 10.02 -1.82
N SER A 160 -18.86 10.73 -2.87
CA SER A 160 -18.14 10.72 -4.13
C SER A 160 -17.01 11.74 -4.10
N THR A 161 -15.80 11.33 -4.41
CA THR A 161 -14.62 12.18 -4.46
C THR A 161 -13.92 12.10 -5.82
N PRO A 162 -13.25 13.16 -6.28
CA PRO A 162 -12.37 13.11 -7.44
C PRO A 162 -10.93 12.75 -7.08
N ILE A 163 -10.67 12.17 -5.90
CA ILE A 163 -9.31 11.77 -5.52
C ILE A 163 -8.79 10.68 -6.44
N ASN A 164 -7.65 10.89 -7.07
CA ASN A 164 -7.04 9.91 -7.96
C ASN A 164 -6.59 8.65 -7.21
N THR A 165 -6.64 7.51 -7.91
CA THR A 165 -6.08 6.26 -7.41
C THR A 165 -4.77 5.99 -8.13
N TYR A 166 -3.67 5.98 -7.37
CA TYR A 166 -2.34 5.69 -7.93
C TYR A 166 -2.25 4.24 -8.40
N MET A 167 -1.75 4.07 -9.61
CA MET A 167 -1.37 2.78 -10.19
C MET A 167 0.16 2.64 -10.25
N LEU A 168 0.86 3.77 -10.44
CA LEU A 168 2.32 3.84 -10.41
C LEU A 168 2.75 5.26 -10.06
N ARG A 169 3.67 5.40 -9.12
CA ARG A 169 4.28 6.66 -8.73
C ARG A 169 5.79 6.55 -8.49
N LEU A 170 6.47 7.67 -8.49
CA LEU A 170 7.94 7.73 -8.50
C LEU A 170 8.59 7.00 -7.33
N ALA A 171 8.01 7.06 -6.12
CA ALA A 171 8.53 6.33 -4.97
C ALA A 171 8.59 4.82 -5.22
N GLU A 172 7.59 4.26 -5.89
CA GLU A 172 7.61 2.84 -6.28
C GLU A 172 8.74 2.55 -7.26
N VAL A 173 8.96 3.43 -8.25
CA VAL A 173 10.07 3.29 -9.21
C VAL A 173 11.43 3.31 -8.50
N TYR A 174 11.61 4.16 -7.50
CA TYR A 174 12.83 4.19 -6.68
C TYR A 174 13.07 2.86 -5.96
N LEU A 175 12.03 2.29 -5.38
CA LEU A 175 12.12 1.00 -4.67
C LEU A 175 12.31 -0.18 -5.65
N ILE A 176 11.73 -0.14 -6.85
CA ILE A 176 11.99 -1.11 -7.93
C ILE A 176 13.46 -1.03 -8.37
N TYR A 177 14.01 0.18 -8.51
CA TYR A 177 15.39 0.39 -8.90
C TYR A 177 16.36 -0.19 -7.87
N ALA A 178 16.15 0.11 -6.60
CA ALA A 178 16.94 -0.44 -5.50
C ALA A 178 16.87 -1.97 -5.45
N GLU A 179 15.66 -2.55 -5.63
CA GLU A 179 15.47 -3.99 -5.66
C GLU A 179 16.15 -4.65 -6.86
N ALA A 180 16.13 -4.01 -8.02
CA ALA A 180 16.79 -4.53 -9.22
C ALA A 180 18.32 -4.53 -9.06
N ILE A 181 18.89 -3.54 -8.40
CA ILE A 181 20.32 -3.48 -8.07
C ILE A 181 20.69 -4.55 -7.03
N LEU A 182 19.89 -4.68 -5.95
CA LEU A 182 20.08 -5.75 -4.97
C LEU A 182 20.14 -7.11 -5.67
N GLY A 183 19.26 -7.33 -6.65
CA GLY A 183 19.22 -8.57 -7.42
C GLY A 183 19.06 -9.80 -6.54
N ASN A 184 19.93 -10.79 -6.73
CA ASN A 184 19.95 -12.03 -5.96
C ASN A 184 20.95 -12.01 -4.79
N ASN A 185 21.57 -10.86 -4.51
CA ASN A 185 22.49 -10.73 -3.39
C ASN A 185 21.76 -10.71 -2.05
N PRO A 186 22.38 -11.14 -0.96
CA PRO A 186 21.77 -11.06 0.38
C PRO A 186 21.58 -9.62 0.85
N SER A 187 22.44 -8.70 0.45
CA SER A 187 22.38 -7.27 0.75
C SER A 187 23.11 -6.47 -0.32
N THR A 188 22.88 -5.16 -0.35
CA THR A 188 23.65 -4.22 -1.17
C THR A 188 23.90 -2.91 -0.43
N ASP A 189 25.07 -2.31 -0.66
CA ASP A 189 25.46 -0.96 -0.30
C ASP A 189 25.79 -0.10 -1.54
N ASP A 190 25.34 -0.54 -2.71
CA ASP A 190 25.48 0.18 -3.98
C ASP A 190 24.95 1.61 -3.83
N ALA A 191 25.76 2.59 -4.27
CA ALA A 191 25.48 4.00 -4.05
C ALA A 191 24.13 4.44 -4.65
N ASP A 192 23.80 3.97 -5.86
CA ASP A 192 22.56 4.30 -6.53
C ASP A 192 21.35 3.66 -5.80
N ALA A 193 21.47 2.38 -5.43
CA ALA A 193 20.41 1.71 -4.66
C ALA A 193 20.13 2.44 -3.35
N MET A 194 21.19 2.83 -2.64
CA MET A 194 21.09 3.55 -1.37
C MET A 194 20.53 4.97 -1.56
N GLU A 195 20.92 5.67 -2.62
CA GLU A 195 20.42 7.02 -2.89
C GLU A 195 18.89 7.01 -3.00
N TYR A 196 18.33 6.15 -3.86
CA TYR A 196 16.90 6.18 -4.15
C TYR A 196 16.06 5.53 -3.05
N PHE A 197 16.55 4.48 -2.40
CA PHE A 197 15.92 3.92 -1.23
C PHE A 197 15.84 4.96 -0.09
N ASN A 198 16.93 5.62 0.20
CA ASN A 198 17.00 6.60 1.27
C ASN A 198 16.23 7.91 0.96
N LYS A 199 15.99 8.25 -0.30
CA LYS A 199 15.07 9.36 -0.65
C LYS A 199 13.65 9.10 -0.15
N VAL A 200 13.16 7.86 -0.27
CA VAL A 200 11.84 7.47 0.26
C VAL A 200 11.83 7.55 1.78
N ARG A 201 12.83 6.98 2.45
CA ARG A 201 12.96 7.03 3.92
C ARG A 201 13.07 8.46 4.45
N LYS A 202 13.88 9.29 3.81
CA LYS A 202 14.06 10.70 4.20
C LYS A 202 12.72 11.47 4.13
N ARG A 203 11.94 11.27 3.06
CA ARG A 203 10.60 11.85 2.97
C ARG A 203 9.71 11.39 4.12
N ALA A 204 9.78 10.10 4.48
CA ALA A 204 9.07 9.53 5.63
C ALA A 204 9.56 10.06 7.00
N GLY A 205 10.64 10.85 7.04
CA GLY A 205 11.23 11.37 8.26
C GLY A 205 12.12 10.37 8.99
N LEU A 206 12.57 9.32 8.29
CA LEU A 206 13.38 8.25 8.85
C LEU A 206 14.87 8.43 8.51
N GLU A 207 15.72 7.87 9.38
CA GLU A 207 17.16 7.87 9.16
C GLU A 207 17.54 7.02 7.94
N PRO A 208 18.55 7.43 7.17
CA PRO A 208 19.06 6.66 6.06
C PRO A 208 19.71 5.36 6.54
N GLN A 209 19.64 4.33 5.70
CA GLN A 209 20.38 3.08 5.89
C GLN A 209 21.69 3.10 5.08
N ASN A 210 22.68 2.33 5.52
CA ASN A 210 23.98 2.20 4.84
C ASN A 210 24.08 0.92 3.99
N SER A 211 23.18 -0.02 4.19
CA SER A 211 23.03 -1.25 3.43
C SER A 211 21.59 -1.72 3.52
N ILE A 212 21.08 -2.35 2.48
CA ILE A 212 19.71 -2.86 2.42
C ILE A 212 19.67 -4.31 1.99
N THR A 213 18.69 -5.03 2.54
CA THR A 213 18.32 -6.39 2.19
C THR A 213 17.00 -6.39 1.41
N TYR A 214 16.60 -7.57 0.91
CA TYR A 214 15.25 -7.71 0.34
C TYR A 214 14.15 -7.38 1.37
N GLU A 215 14.36 -7.75 2.62
CA GLU A 215 13.37 -7.52 3.69
C GLU A 215 13.21 -6.03 4.01
N ASP A 216 14.28 -5.24 3.95
CA ASP A 216 14.20 -3.80 4.09
C ASP A 216 13.38 -3.17 2.95
N ILE A 217 13.60 -3.61 1.70
CA ILE A 217 12.85 -3.14 0.54
C ILE A 217 11.38 -3.56 0.64
N ARG A 218 11.10 -4.82 1.04
CA ARG A 218 9.73 -5.31 1.23
C ARG A 218 8.97 -4.46 2.24
N ARG A 219 9.58 -4.20 3.39
CA ARG A 219 9.00 -3.37 4.45
C ARG A 219 8.76 -1.95 3.96
N GLU A 220 9.77 -1.34 3.33
CA GLU A 220 9.64 0.02 2.80
C GLU A 220 8.53 0.12 1.76
N ARG A 221 8.43 -0.83 0.81
CA ARG A 221 7.34 -0.91 -0.17
C ARG A 221 5.99 -1.08 0.52
N ARG A 222 5.89 -1.97 1.50
CA ARG A 222 4.64 -2.23 2.24
C ARG A 222 4.10 -0.97 2.91
N LEU A 223 4.95 -0.19 3.58
CA LEU A 223 4.55 1.03 4.28
C LEU A 223 4.28 2.18 3.31
N GLU A 224 5.14 2.34 2.32
CA GLU A 224 5.04 3.40 1.32
C GLU A 224 3.79 3.25 0.45
N LEU A 225 3.53 2.05 -0.06
CA LEU A 225 2.44 1.74 -0.99
C LEU A 225 1.21 1.12 -0.30
N CYS A 226 1.12 1.23 1.02
CA CYS A 226 0.01 0.70 1.81
C CYS A 226 -1.33 1.20 1.24
N LEU A 227 -2.31 0.32 1.05
CA LEU A 227 -3.64 0.62 0.48
C LEU A 227 -3.63 1.06 -1.00
N GLU A 228 -2.52 0.91 -1.73
CA GLU A 228 -2.43 1.18 -3.17
C GLU A 228 -2.50 -0.10 -4.04
N GLY A 229 -2.84 -1.24 -3.45
CA GLY A 229 -3.06 -2.49 -4.18
C GLY A 229 -1.80 -3.28 -4.53
N GLN A 230 -0.60 -2.83 -4.12
CA GLN A 230 0.67 -3.44 -4.56
C GLN A 230 1.11 -4.64 -3.71
N TYR A 231 0.77 -4.67 -2.42
CA TYR A 231 1.37 -5.61 -1.47
C TYR A 231 1.14 -7.08 -1.81
N TRP A 232 -0.07 -7.44 -2.26
CA TRP A 232 -0.35 -8.82 -2.68
C TRP A 232 0.52 -9.25 -3.85
N TYR A 233 0.70 -8.38 -4.84
CA TYR A 233 1.54 -8.66 -5.99
C TYR A 233 3.03 -8.79 -5.62
N ASP A 234 3.51 -8.05 -4.63
CA ASP A 234 4.86 -8.19 -4.10
C ASP A 234 5.05 -9.59 -3.48
N LEU A 235 4.06 -10.08 -2.71
CA LEU A 235 4.08 -11.42 -2.14
C LEU A 235 4.03 -12.51 -3.22
N VAL A 236 3.13 -12.39 -4.19
CA VAL A 236 3.04 -13.32 -5.32
C VAL A 236 4.35 -13.35 -6.11
N ARG A 237 4.91 -12.18 -6.42
CA ARG A 237 6.18 -12.05 -7.13
C ARG A 237 7.34 -12.71 -6.36
N ARG A 238 7.38 -12.58 -5.04
CA ARG A 238 8.37 -13.25 -4.18
C ARG A 238 8.13 -14.77 -4.15
N ALA A 239 6.88 -15.21 -4.09
CA ALA A 239 6.53 -16.62 -4.03
C ALA A 239 6.97 -17.40 -5.28
N TYR A 240 7.10 -16.76 -6.44
CA TYR A 240 7.61 -17.42 -7.64
C TYR A 240 9.03 -18.02 -7.52
N TYR A 241 9.84 -17.54 -6.57
CA TYR A 241 11.20 -18.06 -6.36
C TYR A 241 11.54 -18.34 -4.90
N LYS A 242 10.71 -17.93 -3.95
CA LYS A 242 10.85 -18.15 -2.51
C LYS A 242 9.51 -18.52 -1.88
N GLN A 243 8.81 -19.49 -2.48
CA GLN A 243 7.43 -19.82 -2.13
C GLN A 243 7.25 -20.12 -0.64
N GLN A 244 8.08 -21.02 -0.08
CA GLN A 244 7.95 -21.42 1.31
C GLN A 244 8.20 -20.25 2.29
N GLU A 245 9.13 -19.36 1.96
CA GLU A 245 9.38 -18.15 2.75
C GLU A 245 8.12 -17.27 2.82
N VAL A 246 7.43 -17.08 1.68
CA VAL A 246 6.21 -16.27 1.64
C VAL A 246 5.03 -16.96 2.34
N LEU A 247 4.89 -18.28 2.19
CA LEU A 247 3.86 -19.02 2.91
C LEU A 247 4.05 -18.92 4.42
N ASN A 248 5.28 -19.09 4.90
CA ASN A 248 5.61 -18.92 6.33
C ASN A 248 5.34 -17.50 6.81
N TYR A 249 5.67 -16.50 5.99
CA TYR A 249 5.39 -15.10 6.30
C TYR A 249 3.89 -14.83 6.43
N ILE A 250 3.07 -15.31 5.48
CA ILE A 250 1.61 -15.13 5.51
C ILE A 250 1.01 -15.86 6.72
N THR A 251 1.40 -17.12 6.95
CA THR A 251 0.93 -17.91 8.10
C THR A 251 1.28 -17.23 9.44
N GLY A 252 2.46 -16.60 9.50
CA GLY A 252 2.95 -15.94 10.73
C GLY A 252 2.35 -14.56 10.98
N GLN A 253 1.54 -14.01 10.07
CA GLN A 253 0.94 -12.68 10.26
C GLN A 253 0.01 -12.64 11.47
N ASP A 254 0.14 -11.59 12.27
CA ASP A 254 -0.79 -11.31 13.36
C ASP A 254 -2.03 -10.59 12.80
N ARG A 255 -3.10 -11.34 12.61
CA ARG A 255 -4.41 -10.86 12.18
C ARG A 255 -5.41 -10.88 13.33
N GLY A 256 -4.98 -10.45 14.50
CA GLY A 256 -5.83 -10.26 15.67
C GLY A 256 -7.02 -9.36 15.35
N THR A 257 -8.19 -9.68 15.89
CA THR A 257 -9.46 -9.04 15.53
C THR A 257 -9.62 -7.62 16.06
N ALA A 258 -8.81 -7.20 16.99
CA ALA A 258 -8.81 -5.84 17.50
C ALA A 258 -7.52 -5.61 18.28
N ILE A 259 -6.71 -4.69 17.81
CA ILE A 259 -5.79 -4.04 18.72
C ILE A 259 -6.38 -2.67 18.98
N PRO A 260 -6.93 -2.41 20.15
CA PRO A 260 -7.09 -1.05 20.57
C PRO A 260 -5.68 -0.49 20.74
N VAL A 261 -5.29 0.39 19.83
CA VAL A 261 -4.10 1.20 19.97
C VAL A 261 -4.49 2.64 20.20
N VAL A 262 -3.73 3.29 21.05
CA VAL A 262 -3.87 4.69 21.37
C VAL A 262 -2.61 5.40 20.90
N TRP A 263 -2.79 6.54 20.25
CA TRP A 263 -1.69 7.43 19.97
C TRP A 263 -1.23 8.11 21.27
N ASP A 264 0.03 7.90 21.61
CA ASP A 264 0.70 8.58 22.70
C ASP A 264 1.43 9.81 22.16
N ALA A 265 0.87 10.99 22.43
CA ALA A 265 1.44 12.25 21.95
C ALA A 265 2.79 12.59 22.57
N ASP A 266 3.06 12.14 23.82
CA ASP A 266 4.31 12.43 24.51
C ASP A 266 5.48 11.64 23.94
N THR A 267 5.24 10.38 23.60
CA THR A 267 6.26 9.50 23.03
C THR A 267 6.24 9.48 21.50
N GLN A 268 5.19 10.05 20.89
CA GLN A 268 4.93 9.97 19.42
C GLN A 268 4.93 8.54 18.89
N THR A 269 4.34 7.63 19.64
CA THR A 269 4.22 6.22 19.27
C THR A 269 2.80 5.73 19.44
N LEU A 270 2.48 4.65 18.72
CA LEU A 270 1.27 3.89 18.98
C LEU A 270 1.54 2.96 20.17
N LYS A 271 0.70 3.01 21.17
CA LYS A 271 0.71 2.09 22.31
C LYS A 271 -0.50 1.19 22.26
N ARG A 272 -0.34 -0.04 22.71
CA ARG A 272 -1.47 -0.90 23.00
C ARG A 272 -2.36 -0.27 24.09
N ASP A 273 -3.65 -0.37 23.95
CA ASP A 273 -4.56 -0.11 25.05
C ASP A 273 -4.41 -1.26 26.05
N GLU A 274 -3.88 -0.97 27.25
CA GLU A 274 -3.57 -1.97 28.29
C GLU A 274 -4.82 -2.67 28.84
N ASP A 275 -6.00 -2.11 28.57
CA ASP A 275 -7.30 -2.65 28.99
C ASP A 275 -7.90 -3.68 28.01
N SER A 276 -7.17 -4.09 26.98
CA SER A 276 -7.70 -5.00 25.96
C SER A 276 -7.28 -6.45 26.15
N ASP A 277 -8.26 -7.35 26.14
CA ASP A 277 -8.05 -8.78 26.02
C ASP A 277 -7.59 -9.13 24.59
N GLU A 278 -6.27 -9.07 24.37
CA GLU A 278 -5.70 -9.41 23.07
C GLU A 278 -5.51 -10.91 22.90
N THR A 279 -6.14 -11.46 21.88
CA THR A 279 -5.75 -12.75 21.34
C THR A 279 -5.04 -12.58 20.00
N LYS A 280 -3.77 -12.99 19.96
CA LYS A 280 -3.03 -13.17 18.72
C LYS A 280 -3.79 -14.16 17.83
N ARG A 281 -4.15 -13.77 16.62
CA ARG A 281 -4.91 -14.63 15.72
C ARG A 281 -4.07 -14.93 14.49
N ALA A 282 -3.57 -16.16 14.39
CA ALA A 282 -2.98 -16.67 13.17
C ALA A 282 -4.08 -16.93 12.13
N ILE A 283 -3.74 -16.78 10.83
CA ILE A 283 -4.65 -17.11 9.72
C ILE A 283 -4.92 -18.63 9.66
N GLY A 284 -4.05 -19.43 10.23
CA GLY A 284 -3.91 -20.85 9.98
C GLY A 284 -2.91 -21.13 8.85
N ASP A 285 -2.59 -22.40 8.67
CA ASP A 285 -1.65 -22.82 7.63
C ASP A 285 -2.22 -22.49 6.24
N VAL A 286 -1.40 -21.88 5.41
CA VAL A 286 -1.70 -21.60 4.01
C VAL A 286 -0.79 -22.41 3.11
N ASP A 287 -1.32 -22.84 1.97
CA ASP A 287 -0.56 -23.55 0.94
C ASP A 287 -0.45 -22.71 -0.36
N SER A 288 0.23 -23.26 -1.35
CA SER A 288 0.51 -22.56 -2.60
C SER A 288 -0.73 -22.18 -3.42
N SER A 289 -1.89 -22.77 -3.14
CA SER A 289 -3.13 -22.47 -3.87
C SER A 289 -3.61 -21.04 -3.65
N ILE A 290 -3.19 -20.38 -2.55
CA ILE A 290 -3.54 -18.99 -2.28
C ILE A 290 -3.02 -18.02 -3.35
N PHE A 291 -1.96 -18.37 -4.06
CA PHE A 291 -1.40 -17.53 -5.13
C PHE A 291 -2.13 -17.68 -6.46
N LEU A 292 -3.05 -18.62 -6.54
CA LEU A 292 -3.87 -18.87 -7.72
C LEU A 292 -5.29 -18.35 -7.46
N LEU A 293 -5.77 -17.51 -8.35
CA LEU A 293 -7.19 -17.15 -8.36
C LEU A 293 -7.94 -18.28 -9.05
N PRO A 294 -8.79 -19.04 -8.33
CA PRO A 294 -9.57 -20.11 -8.96
C PRO A 294 -10.57 -19.51 -9.94
N TYR A 295 -10.81 -20.20 -11.03
CA TYR A 295 -11.92 -19.87 -11.90
C TYR A 295 -13.25 -20.07 -11.14
N PRO A 296 -14.24 -19.18 -11.30
CA PRO A 296 -15.56 -19.39 -10.73
C PRO A 296 -16.13 -20.77 -11.17
N GLU A 297 -16.81 -21.44 -10.28
CA GLU A 297 -17.39 -22.76 -10.58
C GLU A 297 -18.33 -22.71 -11.77
N SER A 298 -19.12 -21.65 -11.90
CA SER A 298 -19.99 -21.39 -13.07
C SER A 298 -19.24 -21.47 -14.40
N GLU A 299 -18.02 -20.91 -14.44
CA GLU A 299 -17.20 -20.90 -15.65
C GLU A 299 -16.63 -22.29 -15.95
N THR A 300 -16.16 -22.99 -14.91
CA THR A 300 -15.58 -24.33 -15.08
C THR A 300 -16.60 -25.39 -15.43
N VAL A 301 -17.88 -25.20 -15.06
CA VAL A 301 -19.00 -26.05 -15.50
C VAL A 301 -19.32 -25.83 -16.98
N GLN A 302 -19.32 -24.59 -17.44
CA GLN A 302 -19.61 -24.26 -18.83
C GLN A 302 -18.44 -24.58 -19.77
N ASN A 303 -17.21 -24.45 -19.29
CA ASN A 303 -16.00 -24.78 -20.04
C ASN A 303 -15.06 -25.67 -19.24
N PRO A 304 -15.20 -27.01 -19.32
CA PRO A 304 -14.36 -27.95 -18.59
C PRO A 304 -12.86 -27.84 -18.93
N LEU A 305 -12.50 -27.26 -20.07
CA LEU A 305 -11.09 -27.04 -20.44
C LEU A 305 -10.37 -26.07 -19.50
N LEU A 306 -11.08 -25.25 -18.73
CA LEU A 306 -10.50 -24.39 -17.70
C LEU A 306 -9.91 -25.19 -16.51
N LYS A 307 -10.22 -26.48 -16.41
CA LYS A 307 -9.64 -27.41 -15.43
C LYS A 307 -8.44 -28.17 -15.97
N ALA A 308 -8.15 -28.05 -17.27
CA ALA A 308 -6.96 -28.65 -17.88
C ALA A 308 -5.69 -27.89 -17.49
N ASP A 309 -4.55 -28.58 -17.57
CA ASP A 309 -3.26 -27.92 -17.39
C ASP A 309 -3.12 -26.75 -18.35
N PRO A 310 -2.63 -25.59 -17.88
CA PRO A 310 -2.46 -24.41 -18.72
C PRO A 310 -1.51 -24.73 -19.87
N MET A 311 -1.87 -24.30 -21.08
CA MET A 311 -0.97 -24.40 -22.22
C MET A 311 0.29 -23.59 -21.93
N PRO A 312 1.49 -24.11 -22.27
CA PRO A 312 2.73 -23.37 -22.10
C PRO A 312 2.65 -22.05 -22.86
N TYR A 313 2.74 -20.95 -22.15
CA TYR A 313 2.84 -19.62 -22.76
C TYR A 313 4.30 -19.30 -23.02
N ALA A 314 4.67 -19.26 -24.29
CA ALA A 314 5.98 -18.75 -24.70
C ALA A 314 5.93 -17.21 -24.69
N PHE A 315 6.53 -16.60 -23.70
CA PHE A 315 6.72 -15.15 -23.64
C PHE A 315 7.67 -14.75 -24.79
N LYS A 316 7.24 -13.92 -25.70
CA LYS A 316 8.11 -13.38 -26.75
C LYS A 316 8.97 -12.27 -26.18
N GLU A 317 10.17 -12.62 -25.74
CA GLU A 317 11.14 -11.69 -25.16
C GLU A 317 11.54 -10.56 -26.12
N ASP A 318 11.55 -10.83 -27.41
CA ASP A 318 11.96 -9.91 -28.48
C ASP A 318 11.22 -8.56 -28.44
N ARG A 319 9.98 -8.53 -27.98
CA ARG A 319 9.17 -7.28 -27.92
C ARG A 319 9.51 -6.39 -26.74
N ILE A 320 10.13 -6.91 -25.68
CA ILE A 320 10.46 -6.13 -24.48
C ILE A 320 11.81 -5.46 -24.64
N THR A 321 12.77 -6.15 -25.24
CA THR A 321 14.11 -5.59 -25.54
C THR A 321 14.02 -4.45 -26.53
N ASP A 322 13.13 -4.53 -27.53
CA ASP A 322 12.95 -3.49 -28.55
C ASP A 322 12.36 -2.19 -28.00
N LEU A 323 11.62 -2.24 -26.88
CA LEU A 323 11.07 -1.04 -26.23
C LEU A 323 12.14 -0.16 -25.60
N PHE A 324 13.37 -0.67 -25.40
CA PHE A 324 14.45 0.02 -24.67
C PHE A 324 15.72 0.22 -25.51
N ASN A 325 15.70 -0.17 -26.77
CA ASN A 325 16.71 0.19 -27.77
C ASN A 325 16.25 1.43 -28.52
#